data_bf695b549dfbd867df3f1cb5262b8c10
#
_entry.id   bf695b549dfbd867df3f1cb5262b8c10
#
_cell.length_a   1.000
_cell.length_b   1.000
_cell.length_c   1.000
_cell.angle_alpha   90.00
_cell.angle_beta   90.00
_cell.angle_gamma   90.00
#
_symmetry.space_group_name_H-M   'P 1'
#
loop_
_entity.id
_entity.type
_entity.pdbx_description
1 polymer ?
#
loop_
_entity_poly.entity_id
_entity_poly.type
_entity_poly.pdbx_seq_one_letter_code
_entity_poly.pdbx_strand_id
1 'polypeptide(L)'
;MITKTVAVFPGDDASPEVMLPTVALLEKLQLPIDFVYPMVGELALAAHGSRFPEGSKAQVDQADASFFGSTSGQSTEALFYLRWGKQTYANVRPCQFRPGYRSPMANPENIDFVVVRENLEDLYLGLEGDLTDLAGLNLYSKHAKTSLKDMGAGRYAIKVITEAGSERVIRFAFELARKRGGMRKVTLTSKYNMLAKADGYFRDIGYAVAKEYPDIGFETFIVDDFLCRMISNPCALDVVVTPNLYGDIFSDGAAGLIGGLGLAPSGCYGADYAYFESAHGTAPDIQGQNIINPTATILSASMMLTYLGLNEAGNTLEAAISSLYAAGQCIPVDQGGNAKTSEFFQALNDALGLT
;
A
#
# COMPACT_ATOMS: atom_id res chain seq x y z
N MET A 1 -11.58 -0.29 27.70
CA MET A 1 -10.53 -0.44 26.67
C MET A 1 -9.63 0.77 26.76
N ILE A 2 -8.34 0.62 26.46
CA ILE A 2 -7.42 1.77 26.39
C ILE A 2 -7.75 2.52 25.11
N THR A 3 -7.95 3.85 25.19
CA THR A 3 -8.15 4.71 24.01
C THR A 3 -6.88 4.72 23.16
N LYS A 4 -7.04 4.57 21.85
CA LYS A 4 -5.99 4.61 20.84
C LYS A 4 -5.90 5.99 20.22
N THR A 5 -4.71 6.43 19.88
CA THR A 5 -4.50 7.71 19.17
C THR A 5 -4.10 7.44 17.73
N VAL A 6 -4.77 8.11 16.80
CA VAL A 6 -4.48 8.02 15.36
C VAL A 6 -4.12 9.40 14.80
N ALA A 7 -2.94 9.50 14.19
CA ALA A 7 -2.53 10.71 13.48
C ALA A 7 -3.12 10.71 12.07
N VAL A 8 -3.95 11.71 11.76
CA VAL A 8 -4.67 11.82 10.49
C VAL A 8 -4.01 12.87 9.60
N PHE A 9 -3.72 12.49 8.37
CA PHE A 9 -3.26 13.37 7.30
C PHE A 9 -4.32 13.35 6.20
N PRO A 10 -5.12 14.41 6.00
CA PRO A 10 -6.21 14.40 5.02
C PRO A 10 -5.75 14.20 3.56
N GLY A 11 -4.47 14.51 3.26
CA GLY A 11 -3.93 14.44 1.91
C GLY A 11 -4.22 15.69 1.09
N ASP A 12 -3.96 15.59 -0.22
CA ASP A 12 -4.06 16.69 -1.17
C ASP A 12 -5.15 16.43 -2.23
N ASP A 13 -5.50 17.45 -2.98
CA ASP A 13 -6.44 17.44 -4.11
C ASP A 13 -7.81 16.82 -3.72
N ALA A 14 -8.24 15.69 -4.33
CA ALA A 14 -9.52 15.03 -4.01
C ALA A 14 -9.44 14.12 -2.76
N SER A 15 -8.24 13.84 -2.20
CA SER A 15 -8.09 12.93 -1.07
C SER A 15 -8.88 13.35 0.19
N PRO A 16 -8.95 14.64 0.58
CA PRO A 16 -9.77 15.06 1.72
C PRO A 16 -11.27 14.74 1.59
N GLU A 17 -11.77 14.63 0.35
CA GLU A 17 -13.19 14.31 0.09
C GLU A 17 -13.58 12.88 0.52
N VAL A 18 -12.61 12.00 0.68
CA VAL A 18 -12.84 10.63 1.20
C VAL A 18 -12.24 10.43 2.59
N MET A 19 -11.13 11.10 2.92
CA MET A 19 -10.46 10.96 4.21
C MET A 19 -11.30 11.55 5.35
N LEU A 20 -11.72 12.81 5.23
CA LEU A 20 -12.48 13.47 6.28
C LEU A 20 -13.84 12.82 6.55
N PRO A 21 -14.66 12.46 5.52
CA PRO A 21 -15.89 11.71 5.77
C PRO A 21 -15.64 10.30 6.36
N THR A 22 -14.52 9.64 6.02
CA THR A 22 -14.17 8.36 6.65
C THR A 22 -13.87 8.54 8.14
N VAL A 23 -13.11 9.57 8.52
CA VAL A 23 -12.86 9.86 9.95
C VAL A 23 -14.17 10.18 10.66
N ALA A 24 -15.05 11.02 10.07
CA ALA A 24 -16.36 11.33 10.63
C ALA A 24 -17.26 10.08 10.79
N LEU A 25 -17.16 9.12 9.88
CA LEU A 25 -17.82 7.81 10.00
C LEU A 25 -17.27 7.03 11.21
N LEU A 26 -15.95 6.98 11.39
CA LEU A 26 -15.31 6.30 12.53
C LEU A 26 -15.68 6.94 13.86
N GLU A 27 -15.79 8.27 13.91
CA GLU A 27 -16.24 8.99 15.12
C GLU A 27 -17.69 8.62 15.49
N LYS A 28 -18.58 8.49 14.49
CA LYS A 28 -19.97 8.05 14.73
C LYS A 28 -20.08 6.63 15.28
N LEU A 29 -19.10 5.76 15.02
CA LEU A 29 -19.02 4.41 15.57
C LEU A 29 -18.67 4.42 17.07
N GLN A 30 -18.32 5.56 17.66
CA GLN A 30 -17.98 5.74 19.06
C GLN A 30 -16.91 4.76 19.56
N LEU A 31 -15.93 4.47 18.72
CA LEU A 31 -14.79 3.62 19.03
C LEU A 31 -13.86 4.35 20.01
N PRO A 32 -13.08 3.63 20.83
CA PRO A 32 -12.09 4.23 21.73
C PRO A 32 -10.85 4.71 20.94
N ILE A 33 -11.05 5.70 20.06
CA ILE A 33 -10.01 6.30 19.20
C ILE A 33 -10.08 7.82 19.34
N ASP A 34 -8.93 8.44 19.60
CA ASP A 34 -8.73 9.88 19.49
C ASP A 34 -7.99 10.20 18.18
N PHE A 35 -8.53 11.11 17.39
CA PHE A 35 -7.89 11.57 16.15
C PHE A 35 -7.14 12.87 16.39
N VAL A 36 -5.86 12.90 15.98
CA VAL A 36 -5.03 14.11 15.99
C VAL A 36 -4.61 14.46 14.57
N TYR A 37 -4.47 15.74 14.28
CA TYR A 37 -4.18 16.24 12.94
C TYR A 37 -2.83 16.98 12.93
N PRO A 38 -1.70 16.28 12.70
CA PRO A 38 -0.40 16.91 12.62
C PRO A 38 -0.37 17.93 11.47
N MET A 39 0.14 19.14 11.77
CA MET A 39 0.25 20.21 10.78
C MET A 39 1.36 19.87 9.77
N VAL A 40 1.06 19.97 8.47
CA VAL A 40 1.99 19.69 7.37
C VAL A 40 1.90 20.73 6.25
N GLY A 41 2.84 20.66 5.32
CA GLY A 41 2.83 21.43 4.07
C GLY A 41 3.08 22.92 4.24
N GLU A 42 2.48 23.73 3.36
CA GLU A 42 2.68 25.18 3.33
C GLU A 42 2.22 25.87 4.61
N LEU A 43 1.15 25.41 5.23
CA LEU A 43 0.69 25.97 6.51
C LEU A 43 1.72 25.76 7.63
N ALA A 44 2.30 24.56 7.68
CA ALA A 44 3.35 24.25 8.65
C ALA A 44 4.63 25.05 8.36
N LEU A 45 5.00 25.17 7.10
CA LEU A 45 6.16 25.98 6.67
C LEU A 45 6.00 27.45 7.08
N ALA A 46 4.83 28.03 6.83
CA ALA A 46 4.55 29.42 7.20
C ALA A 46 4.56 29.66 8.73
N ALA A 47 4.05 28.69 9.50
CA ALA A 47 3.94 28.83 10.96
C ALA A 47 5.23 28.46 11.70
N HIS A 48 6.00 27.50 11.20
CA HIS A 48 7.10 26.86 11.92
C HIS A 48 8.42 26.76 11.14
N GLY A 49 8.49 27.23 9.89
CA GLY A 49 9.70 27.17 9.06
C GLY A 49 10.04 25.77 8.53
N SER A 50 9.16 24.78 8.66
CA SER A 50 9.31 23.40 8.18
C SER A 50 7.97 22.87 7.69
N ARG A 51 7.96 22.11 6.61
CA ARG A 51 6.73 21.45 6.09
C ARG A 51 6.26 20.29 6.98
N PHE A 52 7.12 19.76 7.82
CA PHE A 52 6.79 18.75 8.84
C PHE A 52 7.60 19.05 10.12
N PRO A 53 7.12 19.97 10.97
CA PRO A 53 7.84 20.44 12.16
C PRO A 53 7.91 19.37 13.26
N GLU A 54 8.84 19.56 14.21
CA GLU A 54 9.06 18.63 15.33
C GLU A 54 7.79 18.39 16.17
N GLY A 55 6.95 19.41 16.33
CA GLY A 55 5.65 19.24 17.03
C GLY A 55 4.72 18.24 16.32
N SER A 56 4.71 18.24 14.98
CA SER A 56 3.93 17.28 14.19
C SER A 56 4.55 15.88 14.24
N LYS A 57 5.88 15.77 14.22
CA LYS A 57 6.58 14.48 14.42
C LYS A 57 6.26 13.90 15.79
N ALA A 58 6.29 14.72 16.84
CA ALA A 58 5.96 14.29 18.20
C ALA A 58 4.52 13.77 18.31
N GLN A 59 3.55 14.36 17.60
CA GLN A 59 2.19 13.83 17.53
C GLN A 59 2.14 12.44 16.87
N VAL A 60 2.89 12.23 15.78
CA VAL A 60 3.04 10.92 15.14
C VAL A 60 3.71 9.91 16.06
N ASP A 61 4.75 10.35 16.79
CA ASP A 61 5.50 9.47 17.70
C ASP A 61 4.67 9.00 18.90
N GLN A 62 3.69 9.78 19.32
CA GLN A 62 2.77 9.47 20.40
C GLN A 62 1.52 8.72 19.94
N ALA A 63 1.26 8.69 18.62
CA ALA A 63 0.12 7.97 18.06
C ALA A 63 0.40 6.47 17.96
N ASP A 64 -0.67 5.65 18.08
CA ASP A 64 -0.62 4.20 17.88
C ASP A 64 -0.53 3.83 16.40
N ALA A 65 -1.05 4.69 15.51
CA ALA A 65 -1.03 4.51 14.05
C ALA A 65 -1.23 5.85 13.34
N SER A 66 -1.01 5.87 12.02
CA SER A 66 -1.44 6.99 11.18
C SER A 66 -2.46 6.55 10.13
N PHE A 67 -3.39 7.46 9.81
CA PHE A 67 -4.30 7.35 8.69
C PHE A 67 -3.96 8.44 7.68
N PHE A 68 -3.49 8.05 6.49
CA PHE A 68 -2.80 8.94 5.57
C PHE A 68 -3.53 9.04 4.24
N GLY A 69 -3.95 10.25 3.87
CA GLY A 69 -4.48 10.56 2.55
C GLY A 69 -3.37 10.74 1.52
N SER A 70 -3.68 10.45 0.26
CA SER A 70 -2.72 10.59 -0.85
C SER A 70 -2.19 12.01 -0.95
N THR A 71 -0.89 12.17 -1.28
CA THR A 71 -0.24 13.49 -1.35
C THR A 71 0.34 13.77 -2.73
N SER A 72 0.20 15.02 -3.18
CA SER A 72 0.86 15.58 -4.37
C SER A 72 2.01 16.53 -4.00
N GLY A 73 2.36 16.63 -2.71
CA GLY A 73 3.51 17.43 -2.25
C GLY A 73 3.40 17.95 -0.83
N GLN A 74 2.21 18.31 -0.34
CA GLN A 74 2.06 18.96 0.95
C GLN A 74 2.49 18.07 2.13
N SER A 75 2.15 16.80 2.09
CA SER A 75 2.43 15.83 3.14
C SER A 75 3.62 14.91 2.83
N THR A 76 4.43 15.19 1.81
CA THR A 76 5.53 14.31 1.37
C THR A 76 6.58 14.08 2.46
N GLU A 77 6.97 15.11 3.22
CA GLU A 77 7.93 14.96 4.32
C GLU A 77 7.37 14.07 5.44
N ALA A 78 6.06 14.17 5.72
CA ALA A 78 5.39 13.31 6.67
C ALA A 78 5.35 11.84 6.16
N LEU A 79 5.05 11.62 4.87
CA LEU A 79 5.11 10.29 4.25
C LEU A 79 6.50 9.66 4.37
N PHE A 80 7.56 10.44 4.11
CA PHE A 80 8.93 9.97 4.27
C PHE A 80 9.26 9.62 5.72
N TYR A 81 8.77 10.42 6.66
CA TYR A 81 8.92 10.10 8.08
C TYR A 81 8.17 8.82 8.46
N LEU A 82 6.95 8.61 7.97
CA LEU A 82 6.19 7.38 8.20
C LEU A 82 6.90 6.15 7.58
N ARG A 83 7.50 6.28 6.40
CA ARG A 83 8.26 5.19 5.76
C ARG A 83 9.60 4.93 6.46
N TRP A 84 10.51 5.88 6.39
CA TRP A 84 11.90 5.70 6.85
C TRP A 84 12.11 6.02 8.33
N GLY A 85 11.43 7.02 8.87
CA GLY A 85 11.49 7.36 10.31
C GLY A 85 10.86 6.28 11.18
N LYS A 86 9.66 5.82 10.81
CA LYS A 86 8.95 4.75 11.53
C LYS A 86 9.28 3.33 11.03
N GLN A 87 10.14 3.20 10.02
CA GLN A 87 10.57 1.91 9.46
C GLN A 87 9.40 1.00 9.07
N THR A 88 8.39 1.54 8.37
CA THR A 88 7.24 0.76 7.91
C THR A 88 7.59 0.00 6.63
N TYR A 89 8.29 -1.10 6.78
CA TYR A 89 8.99 -1.85 5.73
C TYR A 89 8.10 -2.76 4.88
N ALA A 90 6.92 -3.12 5.35
CA ALA A 90 6.01 -4.02 4.64
C ALA A 90 4.74 -3.30 4.23
N ASN A 91 4.60 -2.99 2.95
CA ASN A 91 3.37 -2.44 2.40
C ASN A 91 2.47 -3.58 1.93
N VAL A 92 1.33 -3.74 2.59
CA VAL A 92 0.34 -4.80 2.38
C VAL A 92 -0.80 -4.25 1.56
N ARG A 93 -1.01 -4.80 0.37
CA ARG A 93 -2.04 -4.39 -0.59
C ARG A 93 -2.94 -5.58 -0.94
N PRO A 94 -4.09 -5.73 -0.28
CA PRO A 94 -5.06 -6.78 -0.59
C PRO A 94 -5.67 -6.59 -1.97
N CYS A 95 -5.82 -7.70 -2.69
CA CYS A 95 -6.55 -7.81 -3.94
C CYS A 95 -7.63 -8.87 -3.75
N GLN A 96 -8.82 -8.44 -3.36
CA GLN A 96 -9.96 -9.30 -3.10
C GLN A 96 -11.16 -8.84 -3.92
N PHE A 97 -11.66 -9.71 -4.79
CA PHE A 97 -12.91 -9.45 -5.47
C PHE A 97 -14.08 -9.59 -4.50
N ARG A 98 -15.02 -8.66 -4.58
CA ARG A 98 -16.29 -8.72 -3.82
C ARG A 98 -17.47 -8.69 -4.81
N PRO A 99 -18.56 -9.43 -4.54
CA PRO A 99 -19.74 -9.37 -5.38
C PRO A 99 -20.23 -7.93 -5.61
N GLY A 100 -20.48 -7.60 -6.86
CA GLY A 100 -20.87 -6.24 -7.28
C GLY A 100 -19.71 -5.36 -7.74
N TYR A 101 -18.45 -5.75 -7.56
CA TYR A 101 -17.31 -5.06 -8.18
C TYR A 101 -17.31 -5.26 -9.70
N ARG A 102 -16.99 -4.21 -10.45
CA ARG A 102 -16.87 -4.25 -11.89
C ARG A 102 -15.48 -4.72 -12.32
N SER A 103 -15.26 -6.03 -12.24
CA SER A 103 -14.01 -6.63 -12.70
C SER A 103 -13.96 -6.79 -14.23
N PRO A 104 -12.78 -6.63 -14.89
CA PRO A 104 -12.58 -7.00 -16.28
C PRO A 104 -12.41 -8.50 -16.50
N MET A 105 -12.25 -9.28 -15.43
CA MET A 105 -12.05 -10.73 -15.49
C MET A 105 -13.35 -11.45 -15.75
N ALA A 106 -13.31 -12.54 -16.56
CA ALA A 106 -14.50 -13.34 -16.85
C ALA A 106 -15.04 -14.10 -15.62
N ASN A 107 -14.16 -14.51 -14.70
CA ASN A 107 -14.49 -15.26 -13.49
C ASN A 107 -13.68 -14.72 -12.30
N PRO A 108 -14.08 -13.58 -11.70
CA PRO A 108 -13.31 -12.93 -10.64
C PRO A 108 -13.58 -13.47 -9.22
N GLU A 109 -14.57 -14.36 -9.04
CA GLU A 109 -15.21 -14.69 -7.76
C GLU A 109 -14.25 -15.22 -6.70
N ASN A 110 -13.14 -15.83 -7.10
CA ASN A 110 -12.17 -16.41 -6.18
C ASN A 110 -10.83 -15.67 -6.17
N ILE A 111 -10.80 -14.43 -6.68
CA ILE A 111 -9.60 -13.60 -6.58
C ILE A 111 -9.51 -13.08 -5.14
N ASP A 112 -8.57 -13.62 -4.39
CA ASP A 112 -8.26 -13.20 -3.00
C ASP A 112 -6.79 -13.48 -2.67
N PHE A 113 -5.93 -12.52 -2.98
CA PHE A 113 -4.52 -12.58 -2.62
C PHE A 113 -4.02 -11.23 -2.12
N VAL A 114 -2.81 -11.21 -1.60
CA VAL A 114 -2.20 -9.99 -1.04
C VAL A 114 -0.81 -9.80 -1.63
N VAL A 115 -0.51 -8.59 -2.08
CA VAL A 115 0.85 -8.18 -2.42
C VAL A 115 1.51 -7.57 -1.18
N VAL A 116 2.62 -8.14 -0.75
CA VAL A 116 3.51 -7.60 0.29
C VAL A 116 4.72 -7.00 -0.42
N ARG A 117 4.72 -5.68 -0.54
CA ARG A 117 5.75 -4.88 -1.17
C ARG A 117 6.79 -4.50 -0.12
N GLU A 118 8.08 -4.75 -0.37
CA GLU A 118 9.15 -4.10 0.37
C GLU A 118 9.01 -2.58 0.18
N ASN A 119 9.15 -1.77 1.24
CA ASN A 119 8.71 -0.38 1.20
C ASN A 119 9.81 0.66 1.43
N LEU A 120 11.06 0.24 1.74
CA LEU A 120 12.12 1.14 2.18
C LEU A 120 13.39 1.12 1.31
N GLU A 121 13.56 0.12 0.46
CA GLU A 121 14.76 -0.11 -0.33
C GLU A 121 14.48 -0.04 -1.85
N ASP A 122 15.28 -0.75 -2.62
CA ASP A 122 15.20 -0.85 -4.07
C ASP A 122 15.59 0.49 -4.74
N LEU A 123 14.96 0.84 -5.82
CA LEU A 123 15.12 2.13 -6.53
C LEU A 123 14.49 3.31 -5.76
N TYR A 124 13.64 3.05 -4.78
CA TYR A 124 12.93 4.06 -3.99
C TYR A 124 13.81 4.73 -2.92
N LEU A 125 15.07 4.31 -2.76
CA LEU A 125 16.05 5.05 -1.97
C LEU A 125 16.43 6.41 -2.58
N GLY A 126 16.06 6.67 -3.85
CA GLY A 126 16.35 7.93 -4.52
C GLY A 126 17.84 8.15 -4.79
N LEU A 127 18.63 7.07 -4.88
CA LEU A 127 20.05 7.13 -5.24
C LEU A 127 20.19 7.21 -6.77
N GLU A 128 20.04 8.41 -7.30
CA GLU A 128 20.10 8.68 -8.74
C GLU A 128 20.89 9.95 -9.06
N GLY A 129 21.40 10.04 -10.28
CA GLY A 129 22.21 11.17 -10.71
C GLY A 129 22.72 11.06 -12.14
N ASP A 130 23.72 11.86 -12.46
CA ASP A 130 24.38 11.87 -13.76
C ASP A 130 25.44 10.74 -13.87
N LEU A 131 25.54 10.06 -15.02
CA LEU A 131 26.57 9.03 -15.22
C LEU A 131 27.98 9.52 -14.96
N THR A 132 28.25 10.82 -15.13
CA THR A 132 29.54 11.46 -14.82
C THR A 132 29.92 11.34 -13.35
N ASP A 133 28.94 11.27 -12.43
CA ASP A 133 29.18 11.14 -10.99
C ASP A 133 29.82 9.79 -10.64
N LEU A 134 29.56 8.77 -11.48
CA LEU A 134 30.06 7.41 -11.31
C LEU A 134 31.38 7.16 -12.08
N ALA A 135 31.91 8.13 -12.82
CA ALA A 135 33.06 7.94 -13.71
C ALA A 135 34.32 7.43 -12.95
N GLY A 136 34.49 7.83 -11.68
CA GLY A 136 35.61 7.41 -10.84
C GLY A 136 35.52 5.95 -10.34
N LEU A 137 34.37 5.27 -10.47
CA LEU A 137 34.15 3.94 -9.94
C LEU A 137 34.61 2.80 -10.87
N ASN A 138 35.11 3.10 -12.07
CA ASN A 138 35.59 2.11 -13.07
C ASN A 138 34.58 0.97 -13.33
N LEU A 139 33.29 1.26 -13.36
CA LEU A 139 32.24 0.28 -13.59
C LEU A 139 32.24 -0.19 -15.04
N TYR A 140 32.25 -1.51 -15.24
CA TYR A 140 32.27 -2.15 -16.55
C TYR A 140 31.09 -3.09 -16.76
N SER A 141 30.32 -2.89 -17.81
CA SER A 141 29.24 -3.78 -18.21
C SER A 141 29.82 -4.98 -18.99
N LYS A 142 29.73 -6.18 -18.40
CA LYS A 142 30.10 -7.43 -19.08
C LYS A 142 29.16 -7.77 -20.24
N HIS A 143 27.90 -7.35 -20.18
CA HIS A 143 26.91 -7.59 -21.23
C HIS A 143 27.10 -6.64 -22.42
N ALA A 144 27.22 -5.35 -22.17
CA ALA A 144 27.47 -4.34 -23.20
C ALA A 144 28.95 -4.25 -23.66
N LYS A 145 29.87 -4.91 -22.92
CA LYS A 145 31.32 -4.90 -23.17
C LYS A 145 31.90 -3.48 -23.24
N THR A 146 31.41 -2.60 -22.37
CA THR A 146 31.85 -1.19 -22.31
C THR A 146 31.96 -0.69 -20.88
N SER A 147 32.81 0.30 -20.66
CA SER A 147 32.87 1.01 -19.37
C SER A 147 31.74 2.03 -19.28
N LEU A 148 31.25 2.25 -18.08
CA LEU A 148 30.18 3.23 -17.82
C LEU A 148 30.57 4.64 -18.31
N LYS A 149 31.83 5.03 -18.10
CA LYS A 149 32.39 6.33 -18.55
C LYS A 149 32.35 6.53 -20.07
N ASP A 150 32.31 5.45 -20.85
CA ASP A 150 32.32 5.48 -22.31
C ASP A 150 30.90 5.43 -22.91
N MET A 151 29.86 5.38 -22.08
CA MET A 151 28.46 5.35 -22.53
C MET A 151 27.90 6.73 -22.95
N GLY A 152 28.66 7.80 -22.70
CA GLY A 152 28.21 9.17 -22.98
C GLY A 152 27.33 9.78 -21.93
N ALA A 153 26.60 10.85 -22.27
CA ALA A 153 25.70 11.52 -21.35
C ALA A 153 24.48 10.65 -21.02
N GLY A 154 24.11 10.58 -19.74
CA GLY A 154 23.00 9.76 -19.27
C GLY A 154 22.74 9.93 -17.77
N ARG A 155 21.78 9.18 -17.27
CA ARG A 155 21.39 9.14 -15.85
C ARG A 155 21.53 7.72 -15.32
N TYR A 156 21.70 7.61 -13.99
CA TYR A 156 21.68 6.33 -13.30
C TYR A 156 20.64 6.36 -12.17
N ALA A 157 20.16 5.18 -11.80
CA ALA A 157 19.46 4.91 -10.55
C ALA A 157 20.03 3.62 -9.94
N ILE A 158 20.33 3.64 -8.64
CA ILE A 158 20.92 2.51 -7.95
C ILE A 158 19.84 1.73 -7.23
N LYS A 159 19.70 0.46 -7.62
CA LYS A 159 18.88 -0.52 -6.90
C LYS A 159 19.67 -1.11 -5.76
N VAL A 160 19.13 -1.03 -4.54
CA VAL A 160 19.75 -1.59 -3.33
C VAL A 160 18.84 -2.66 -2.74
N ILE A 161 19.40 -3.84 -2.49
CA ILE A 161 18.74 -4.97 -1.81
C ILE A 161 19.66 -5.40 -0.67
N THR A 162 19.19 -5.24 0.58
CA THR A 162 19.95 -5.65 1.75
C THR A 162 19.42 -6.96 2.32
N GLU A 163 20.27 -7.66 3.09
CA GLU A 163 19.88 -8.89 3.78
C GLU A 163 18.77 -8.64 4.78
N ALA A 164 18.98 -7.68 5.68
CA ALA A 164 18.02 -7.36 6.73
C ALA A 164 16.68 -6.86 6.21
N GLY A 165 16.68 -5.99 5.16
CA GLY A 165 15.46 -5.50 4.51
C GLY A 165 14.68 -6.62 3.85
N SER A 166 15.39 -7.50 3.12
CA SER A 166 14.80 -8.65 2.45
C SER A 166 14.23 -9.65 3.44
N GLU A 167 15.02 -10.05 4.46
CA GLU A 167 14.61 -11.03 5.44
C GLU A 167 13.35 -10.60 6.19
N ARG A 168 13.29 -9.36 6.68
CA ARG A 168 12.15 -8.87 7.47
C ARG A 168 10.85 -8.85 6.68
N VAL A 169 10.87 -8.40 5.42
CA VAL A 169 9.66 -8.35 4.60
C VAL A 169 9.21 -9.74 4.16
N ILE A 170 10.15 -10.64 3.88
CA ILE A 170 9.84 -12.02 3.53
C ILE A 170 9.25 -12.76 4.75
N ARG A 171 9.83 -12.63 5.94
CA ARG A 171 9.26 -13.18 7.18
C ARG A 171 7.86 -12.65 7.44
N PHE A 172 7.65 -11.36 7.25
CA PHE A 172 6.33 -10.76 7.36
C PHE A 172 5.32 -11.44 6.41
N ALA A 173 5.71 -11.71 5.17
CA ALA A 173 4.84 -12.40 4.20
C ALA A 173 4.48 -13.83 4.64
N PHE A 174 5.44 -14.58 5.21
CA PHE A 174 5.18 -15.91 5.75
C PHE A 174 4.23 -15.89 6.96
N GLU A 175 4.45 -14.97 7.91
CA GLU A 175 3.54 -14.80 9.04
C GLU A 175 2.14 -14.35 8.60
N LEU A 176 2.07 -13.47 7.59
CA LEU A 176 0.79 -13.06 7.01
C LEU A 176 0.06 -14.26 6.37
N ALA A 177 0.76 -15.10 5.60
CA ALA A 177 0.18 -16.31 5.00
C ALA A 177 -0.35 -17.28 6.07
N ARG A 178 0.38 -17.43 7.17
CA ARG A 178 -0.04 -18.23 8.33
C ARG A 178 -1.30 -17.65 8.98
N LYS A 179 -1.32 -16.32 9.21
CA LYS A 179 -2.45 -15.61 9.84
C LYS A 179 -3.71 -15.63 8.96
N ARG A 180 -3.57 -15.47 7.64
CA ARG A 180 -4.69 -15.54 6.68
C ARG A 180 -5.36 -16.92 6.70
N GLY A 181 -4.60 -17.99 6.89
CA GLY A 181 -5.13 -19.35 6.97
C GLY A 181 -5.73 -19.90 5.68
N GLY A 182 -5.59 -19.17 4.55
CA GLY A 182 -6.05 -19.54 3.21
C GLY A 182 -5.27 -20.71 2.62
N MET A 183 -4.67 -20.53 1.43
CA MET A 183 -3.83 -21.55 0.80
C MET A 183 -2.52 -21.82 1.55
N ARG A 184 -2.14 -20.95 2.49
CA ARG A 184 -0.86 -21.01 3.22
C ARG A 184 0.32 -21.08 2.26
N LYS A 185 0.38 -20.15 1.32
CA LYS A 185 1.39 -20.11 0.28
C LYS A 185 2.00 -18.73 0.13
N VAL A 186 3.33 -18.67 0.03
CA VAL A 186 4.07 -17.46 -0.31
C VAL A 186 4.68 -17.63 -1.70
N THR A 187 4.36 -16.69 -2.59
CA THR A 187 4.95 -16.57 -3.92
C THR A 187 5.93 -15.40 -3.92
N LEU A 188 7.22 -15.67 -4.10
CA LEU A 188 8.24 -14.63 -4.22
C LEU A 188 8.51 -14.32 -5.70
N THR A 189 8.55 -13.04 -6.05
CA THR A 189 8.87 -12.63 -7.42
C THR A 189 9.89 -11.50 -7.47
N SER A 190 10.86 -11.63 -8.39
CA SER A 190 11.87 -10.60 -8.68
C SER A 190 12.55 -10.91 -10.03
N LYS A 191 13.39 -10.01 -10.55
CA LYS A 191 14.09 -10.21 -11.84
C LYS A 191 15.43 -10.97 -11.67
N TYR A 192 15.45 -12.02 -10.86
CA TYR A 192 16.67 -12.75 -10.46
C TYR A 192 17.46 -13.38 -11.61
N ASN A 193 16.87 -13.61 -12.77
CA ASN A 193 17.57 -14.13 -13.94
C ASN A 193 18.51 -13.08 -14.61
N MET A 194 18.17 -11.80 -14.51
CA MET A 194 18.97 -10.70 -15.06
C MET A 194 19.76 -9.97 -13.96
N LEU A 195 19.17 -9.77 -12.80
CA LEU A 195 19.76 -9.09 -11.64
C LEU A 195 20.20 -10.10 -10.59
N ALA A 196 21.08 -11.04 -11.00
CA ALA A 196 21.44 -12.18 -10.17
C ALA A 196 22.09 -11.81 -8.81
N LYS A 197 22.71 -10.63 -8.70
CA LYS A 197 23.33 -10.15 -7.45
C LYS A 197 22.35 -9.46 -6.52
N ALA A 198 21.44 -8.66 -7.03
CA ALA A 198 20.45 -7.95 -6.23
C ALA A 198 19.17 -8.81 -6.06
N ASP A 199 18.42 -9.01 -7.14
CA ASP A 199 17.16 -9.78 -7.11
C ASP A 199 17.37 -11.27 -6.83
N GLY A 200 18.52 -11.83 -7.28
CA GLY A 200 18.93 -13.17 -6.92
C GLY A 200 19.19 -13.33 -5.42
N TYR A 201 19.77 -12.31 -4.77
CA TYR A 201 19.97 -12.30 -3.34
C TYR A 201 18.65 -12.29 -2.57
N PHE A 202 17.70 -11.44 -2.98
CA PHE A 202 16.34 -11.42 -2.42
C PHE A 202 15.67 -12.80 -2.48
N ARG A 203 15.76 -13.48 -3.63
CA ARG A 203 15.23 -14.83 -3.82
C ARG A 203 15.94 -15.85 -2.90
N ASP A 204 17.26 -15.80 -2.80
CA ASP A 204 18.05 -16.77 -2.03
C ASP A 204 17.77 -16.64 -0.52
N ILE A 205 17.54 -15.41 -0.04
CA ILE A 205 17.03 -15.15 1.32
C ILE A 205 15.63 -15.77 1.48
N GLY A 206 14.76 -15.65 0.46
CA GLY A 206 13.44 -16.29 0.45
C GLY A 206 13.52 -17.79 0.65
N TYR A 207 14.43 -18.48 -0.01
CA TYR A 207 14.66 -19.91 0.20
C TYR A 207 15.21 -20.23 1.59
N ALA A 208 16.02 -19.36 2.17
CA ALA A 208 16.54 -19.54 3.52
C ALA A 208 15.43 -19.42 4.57
N VAL A 209 14.61 -18.36 4.47
CA VAL A 209 13.46 -18.13 5.35
C VAL A 209 12.43 -19.25 5.23
N ALA A 210 12.10 -19.70 4.01
CA ALA A 210 11.11 -20.74 3.77
C ALA A 210 11.39 -22.06 4.55
N LYS A 211 12.65 -22.38 4.83
CA LYS A 211 13.02 -23.57 5.62
C LYS A 211 12.52 -23.51 7.07
N GLU A 212 12.27 -22.31 7.58
CA GLU A 212 11.76 -22.10 8.94
C GLU A 212 10.23 -22.18 9.02
N TYR A 213 9.56 -22.24 7.86
CA TYR A 213 8.10 -22.28 7.71
C TYR A 213 7.63 -23.54 6.94
N PRO A 214 7.88 -24.76 7.48
CA PRO A 214 7.55 -26.00 6.76
C PRO A 214 6.05 -26.21 6.55
N ASP A 215 5.20 -25.46 7.22
CA ASP A 215 3.73 -25.46 7.11
C ASP A 215 3.21 -24.49 6.02
N ILE A 216 4.09 -23.71 5.38
CA ILE A 216 3.74 -22.74 4.34
C ILE A 216 4.38 -23.16 3.02
N GLY A 217 3.57 -23.27 1.97
CA GLY A 217 4.07 -23.50 0.60
C GLY A 217 4.88 -22.32 0.11
N PHE A 218 5.99 -22.58 -0.58
CA PHE A 218 6.85 -21.54 -1.13
C PHE A 218 7.18 -21.81 -2.60
N GLU A 219 6.99 -20.78 -3.43
CA GLU A 219 7.35 -20.82 -4.85
C GLU A 219 7.99 -19.51 -5.29
N THR A 220 8.77 -19.55 -6.38
CA THR A 220 9.41 -18.35 -6.93
C THR A 220 9.18 -18.26 -8.43
N PHE A 221 8.87 -17.05 -8.92
CA PHE A 221 8.75 -16.76 -10.34
C PHE A 221 9.61 -15.57 -10.75
N ILE A 222 10.09 -15.60 -11.99
CA ILE A 222 10.67 -14.39 -12.61
C ILE A 222 9.55 -13.38 -12.79
N VAL A 223 9.86 -12.10 -12.60
CA VAL A 223 8.90 -10.99 -12.54
C VAL A 223 7.93 -10.93 -13.73
N ASP A 224 8.41 -11.19 -14.94
CA ASP A 224 7.60 -11.19 -16.17
C ASP A 224 6.69 -12.45 -16.27
N ASP A 225 7.18 -13.62 -15.87
CA ASP A 225 6.35 -14.84 -15.77
C ASP A 225 5.28 -14.67 -14.66
N PHE A 226 5.67 -14.07 -13.54
CA PHE A 226 4.71 -13.78 -12.47
C PHE A 226 3.58 -12.86 -12.94
N LEU A 227 3.89 -11.78 -13.68
CA LEU A 227 2.85 -10.89 -14.23
C LEU A 227 1.86 -11.67 -15.11
N CYS A 228 2.37 -12.55 -15.98
CA CYS A 228 1.51 -13.41 -16.80
C CYS A 228 0.59 -14.29 -15.93
N ARG A 229 1.14 -14.92 -14.89
CA ARG A 229 0.39 -15.80 -13.95
C ARG A 229 -0.63 -15.02 -13.13
N MET A 230 -0.27 -13.83 -12.66
CA MET A 230 -1.18 -12.96 -11.90
C MET A 230 -2.44 -12.61 -12.72
N ILE A 231 -2.28 -12.42 -14.04
CA ILE A 231 -3.42 -12.14 -14.93
C ILE A 231 -4.17 -13.40 -15.32
N SER A 232 -3.46 -14.49 -15.66
CA SER A 232 -4.08 -15.71 -16.23
C SER A 232 -4.67 -16.63 -15.16
N ASN A 233 -4.15 -16.61 -13.93
CA ASN A 233 -4.60 -17.48 -12.85
C ASN A 233 -4.44 -16.81 -11.46
N PRO A 234 -5.10 -15.66 -11.21
CA PRO A 234 -4.99 -14.94 -9.96
C PRO A 234 -5.48 -15.74 -8.75
N CYS A 235 -6.44 -16.65 -8.95
CA CYS A 235 -6.99 -17.49 -7.89
C CYS A 235 -6.00 -18.52 -7.33
N ALA A 236 -4.85 -18.74 -7.97
CA ALA A 236 -3.79 -19.60 -7.45
C ALA A 236 -2.80 -18.88 -6.53
N LEU A 237 -2.97 -17.58 -6.31
CA LEU A 237 -2.12 -16.75 -5.44
C LEU A 237 -2.73 -16.63 -4.04
N ASP A 238 -1.86 -16.49 -3.01
CA ASP A 238 -2.27 -16.19 -1.63
C ASP A 238 -1.50 -14.97 -1.11
N VAL A 239 -0.22 -15.11 -0.77
CA VAL A 239 0.63 -13.98 -0.38
C VAL A 239 1.79 -13.87 -1.36
N VAL A 240 1.90 -12.72 -2.00
CA VAL A 240 2.99 -12.41 -2.94
C VAL A 240 3.97 -11.46 -2.27
N VAL A 241 5.26 -11.79 -2.25
CA VAL A 241 6.31 -10.92 -1.71
C VAL A 241 7.30 -10.53 -2.80
N THR A 242 7.69 -9.25 -2.82
CA THR A 242 8.50 -8.69 -3.90
C THR A 242 9.27 -7.44 -3.46
N PRO A 243 10.40 -7.11 -4.11
CA PRO A 243 11.06 -5.82 -3.99
C PRO A 243 10.14 -4.64 -4.30
N ASN A 244 10.55 -3.46 -3.88
CA ASN A 244 9.73 -2.26 -3.84
C ASN A 244 9.07 -1.89 -5.17
N LEU A 245 9.86 -1.65 -6.22
CA LEU A 245 9.34 -1.21 -7.52
C LEU A 245 8.35 -2.22 -8.12
N TYR A 246 8.68 -3.50 -8.08
CA TYR A 246 7.78 -4.52 -8.64
C TYR A 246 6.49 -4.62 -7.84
N GLY A 247 6.57 -4.46 -6.51
CA GLY A 247 5.40 -4.46 -5.64
C GLY A 247 4.43 -3.32 -5.94
N ASP A 248 4.95 -2.15 -6.30
CA ASP A 248 4.15 -1.02 -6.74
C ASP A 248 3.38 -1.36 -8.03
N ILE A 249 4.10 -1.82 -9.06
CA ILE A 249 3.53 -2.17 -10.34
C ILE A 249 2.49 -3.29 -10.22
N PHE A 250 2.82 -4.35 -9.47
CA PHE A 250 1.93 -5.50 -9.34
C PHE A 250 0.69 -5.23 -8.51
N SER A 251 0.78 -4.42 -7.47
CA SER A 251 -0.40 -4.08 -6.67
C SER A 251 -1.41 -3.25 -7.43
N ASP A 252 -0.96 -2.34 -8.30
CA ASP A 252 -1.84 -1.57 -9.17
C ASP A 252 -2.45 -2.43 -10.27
N GLY A 253 -1.65 -3.34 -10.85
CA GLY A 253 -2.15 -4.35 -11.77
C GLY A 253 -3.17 -5.30 -11.12
N ALA A 254 -2.92 -5.71 -9.87
CA ALA A 254 -3.85 -6.53 -9.08
C ALA A 254 -5.16 -5.79 -8.79
N ALA A 255 -5.10 -4.51 -8.43
CA ALA A 255 -6.29 -3.67 -8.27
C ALA A 255 -7.13 -3.64 -9.57
N GLY A 256 -6.46 -3.57 -10.73
CA GLY A 256 -7.11 -3.65 -12.03
C GLY A 256 -7.89 -4.95 -12.24
N LEU A 257 -7.42 -6.09 -11.71
CA LEU A 257 -8.11 -7.38 -11.83
C LEU A 257 -9.47 -7.40 -11.10
N ILE A 258 -9.63 -6.63 -10.05
CA ILE A 258 -10.87 -6.60 -9.24
C ILE A 258 -11.77 -5.41 -9.56
N GLY A 259 -11.31 -4.45 -10.40
CA GLY A 259 -12.15 -3.33 -10.84
C GLY A 259 -11.51 -1.95 -10.73
N GLY A 260 -10.30 -1.83 -10.19
CA GLY A 260 -9.54 -0.58 -10.20
C GLY A 260 -9.03 -0.11 -8.84
N LEU A 261 -8.23 0.96 -8.87
CA LEU A 261 -7.54 1.51 -7.70
C LEU A 261 -8.49 2.06 -6.63
N GLY A 262 -9.70 2.51 -7.00
CA GLY A 262 -10.72 2.95 -6.04
C GLY A 262 -11.20 1.86 -5.08
N LEU A 263 -10.82 0.59 -5.32
CA LEU A 263 -11.13 -0.57 -4.48
C LEU A 263 -9.90 -1.11 -3.72
N ALA A 264 -8.72 -0.50 -3.88
CA ALA A 264 -7.46 -1.03 -3.41
C ALA A 264 -7.02 -0.39 -2.07
N PRO A 265 -7.21 -1.04 -0.93
CA PRO A 265 -6.68 -0.57 0.35
C PRO A 265 -5.18 -0.86 0.47
N SER A 266 -4.54 -0.17 1.40
CA SER A 266 -3.14 -0.37 1.72
C SER A 266 -2.86 -0.13 3.20
N GLY A 267 -1.97 -0.94 3.77
CA GLY A 267 -1.40 -0.74 5.09
C GLY A 267 0.11 -0.96 5.05
N CYS A 268 0.86 -0.04 5.63
CA CYS A 268 2.32 -0.07 5.71
C CYS A 268 2.74 -0.38 7.14
N TYR A 269 3.36 -1.53 7.34
CA TYR A 269 3.67 -2.08 8.66
C TYR A 269 5.17 -2.01 8.97
N GLY A 270 5.51 -1.50 10.14
CA GLY A 270 6.81 -1.64 10.80
C GLY A 270 6.76 -2.68 11.92
N ALA A 271 7.80 -2.68 12.77
CA ALA A 271 7.82 -3.54 13.95
C ALA A 271 6.80 -3.08 15.00
N ASP A 272 6.75 -1.76 15.27
CA ASP A 272 5.98 -1.18 16.37
C ASP A 272 5.00 -0.09 15.90
N TYR A 273 4.91 0.16 14.60
CA TYR A 273 4.09 1.22 14.03
C TYR A 273 3.53 0.82 12.67
N ALA A 274 2.35 1.35 12.35
CA ALA A 274 1.78 1.20 11.02
C ALA A 274 1.08 2.49 10.57
N TYR A 275 1.02 2.71 9.26
CA TYR A 275 0.13 3.70 8.68
C TYR A 275 -0.71 3.07 7.57
N PHE A 276 -1.87 3.66 7.32
CA PHE A 276 -2.90 3.14 6.41
C PHE A 276 -3.28 4.22 5.42
N GLU A 277 -3.30 3.86 4.15
CA GLU A 277 -3.60 4.77 3.05
C GLU A 277 -4.36 4.02 1.95
N SER A 278 -5.09 4.73 1.09
CA SER A 278 -5.54 4.13 -0.18
C SER A 278 -4.36 3.97 -1.15
N ALA A 279 -4.40 2.94 -1.99
CA ALA A 279 -3.33 2.74 -2.98
C ALA A 279 -3.38 3.76 -4.13
N HIS A 280 -4.53 4.42 -4.36
CA HIS A 280 -4.69 5.42 -5.41
C HIS A 280 -3.99 6.76 -5.09
N GLY A 281 -3.68 7.54 -6.13
CA GLY A 281 -3.14 8.90 -6.01
C GLY A 281 -4.18 9.94 -5.57
N THR A 282 -3.81 11.23 -5.68
CA THR A 282 -4.62 12.37 -5.20
C THR A 282 -5.81 12.71 -6.09
N ALA A 283 -5.86 12.22 -7.33
CA ALA A 283 -6.92 12.43 -8.31
C ALA A 283 -7.30 13.93 -8.51
N PRO A 284 -6.36 14.81 -8.91
CA PRO A 284 -6.59 16.23 -9.02
C PRO A 284 -7.69 16.59 -10.05
N ASP A 285 -7.84 15.75 -11.09
CA ASP A 285 -8.80 15.98 -12.18
C ASP A 285 -10.26 15.96 -11.71
N ILE A 286 -10.55 15.31 -10.58
CA ILE A 286 -11.91 15.17 -10.05
C ILE A 286 -12.13 15.90 -8.72
N GLN A 287 -11.16 16.66 -8.26
CA GLN A 287 -11.26 17.47 -7.04
C GLN A 287 -12.50 18.38 -7.09
N GLY A 288 -13.26 18.43 -6.01
CA GLY A 288 -14.47 19.27 -5.86
C GLY A 288 -15.70 18.72 -6.60
N GLN A 289 -15.59 17.59 -7.30
CA GLN A 289 -16.71 17.01 -8.05
C GLN A 289 -17.56 16.03 -7.22
N ASN A 290 -17.11 15.68 -6.03
CA ASN A 290 -17.82 14.73 -5.15
C ASN A 290 -18.10 13.36 -5.83
N ILE A 291 -17.11 12.84 -6.59
CA ILE A 291 -17.22 11.57 -7.34
C ILE A 291 -16.11 10.58 -7.07
N ILE A 292 -15.11 10.93 -6.24
CA ILE A 292 -14.04 10.02 -5.86
C ILE A 292 -14.62 8.81 -5.09
N ASN A 293 -14.20 7.60 -5.45
CA ASN A 293 -14.66 6.38 -4.80
C ASN A 293 -14.05 6.25 -3.39
N PRO A 294 -14.83 6.19 -2.31
CA PRO A 294 -14.32 6.14 -0.95
C PRO A 294 -13.94 4.73 -0.49
N THR A 295 -14.23 3.69 -1.28
CA THR A 295 -14.10 2.29 -0.88
C THR A 295 -12.70 1.93 -0.43
N ALA A 296 -11.66 2.29 -1.20
CA ALA A 296 -10.28 2.01 -0.84
C ALA A 296 -9.87 2.64 0.50
N THR A 297 -10.28 3.89 0.72
CA THR A 297 -9.99 4.62 1.97
C THR A 297 -10.70 3.97 3.17
N ILE A 298 -11.97 3.59 3.04
CA ILE A 298 -12.73 2.95 4.11
C ILE A 298 -12.18 1.54 4.41
N LEU A 299 -11.80 0.77 3.38
CA LEU A 299 -11.13 -0.53 3.56
C LEU A 299 -9.74 -0.38 4.22
N SER A 300 -9.00 0.69 3.93
CA SER A 300 -7.75 1.00 4.62
C SER A 300 -8.00 1.34 6.10
N ALA A 301 -9.10 2.05 6.39
CA ALA A 301 -9.54 2.28 7.77
C ALA A 301 -9.92 0.96 8.48
N SER A 302 -10.55 0.00 7.79
CA SER A 302 -10.80 -1.34 8.35
C SER A 302 -9.49 -2.06 8.72
N MET A 303 -8.47 -2.00 7.84
CA MET A 303 -7.14 -2.54 8.15
C MET A 303 -6.52 -1.85 9.37
N MET A 304 -6.67 -0.54 9.51
CA MET A 304 -6.22 0.23 10.68
C MET A 304 -6.93 -0.22 11.95
N LEU A 305 -8.24 -0.36 11.92
CA LEU A 305 -9.01 -0.85 13.06
C LEU A 305 -8.56 -2.24 13.50
N THR A 306 -8.31 -3.13 12.55
CA THR A 306 -7.77 -4.47 12.81
C THR A 306 -6.40 -4.41 13.47
N TYR A 307 -5.51 -3.53 13.02
CA TYR A 307 -4.20 -3.31 13.62
C TYR A 307 -4.29 -2.79 15.05
N LEU A 308 -5.23 -1.90 15.32
CA LEU A 308 -5.49 -1.33 16.64
C LEU A 308 -6.22 -2.31 17.60
N GLY A 309 -6.54 -3.53 17.14
CA GLY A 309 -7.23 -4.56 17.92
C GLY A 309 -8.75 -4.41 17.94
N LEU A 310 -9.32 -3.55 17.09
CA LEU A 310 -10.76 -3.30 16.95
C LEU A 310 -11.35 -4.14 15.79
N ASN A 311 -11.10 -5.44 15.82
CA ASN A 311 -11.42 -6.36 14.70
C ASN A 311 -12.92 -6.37 14.34
N GLU A 312 -13.81 -6.33 15.32
CA GLU A 312 -15.27 -6.35 15.07
C GLU A 312 -15.71 -5.12 14.26
N ALA A 313 -15.20 -3.93 14.62
CA ALA A 313 -15.51 -2.71 13.89
C ALA A 313 -14.97 -2.74 12.46
N GLY A 314 -13.74 -3.23 12.26
CA GLY A 314 -13.16 -3.43 10.93
C GLY A 314 -14.01 -4.37 10.08
N ASN A 315 -14.36 -5.53 10.60
CA ASN A 315 -15.20 -6.52 9.90
C ASN A 315 -16.59 -5.95 9.56
N THR A 316 -17.17 -5.16 10.46
CA THR A 316 -18.47 -4.52 10.24
C THR A 316 -18.43 -3.54 9.08
N LEU A 317 -17.37 -2.72 8.98
CA LEU A 317 -17.18 -1.82 7.82
C LEU A 317 -17.05 -2.58 6.51
N GLU A 318 -16.24 -3.64 6.49
CA GLU A 318 -16.06 -4.47 5.29
C GLU A 318 -17.36 -5.16 4.86
N ALA A 319 -18.14 -5.67 5.81
CA ALA A 319 -19.42 -6.30 5.55
C ALA A 319 -20.44 -5.28 4.98
N ALA A 320 -20.49 -4.06 5.53
CA ALA A 320 -21.37 -3.01 5.05
C ALA A 320 -21.03 -2.60 3.61
N ILE A 321 -19.74 -2.38 3.30
CA ILE A 321 -19.29 -2.10 1.92
C ILE A 321 -19.70 -3.24 0.98
N SER A 322 -19.42 -4.49 1.37
CA SER A 322 -19.75 -5.67 0.55
C SER A 322 -21.26 -5.76 0.27
N SER A 323 -22.10 -5.42 1.26
CA SER A 323 -23.56 -5.42 1.11
C SER A 323 -24.04 -4.34 0.13
N LEU A 324 -23.47 -3.14 0.16
CA LEU A 324 -23.84 -2.07 -0.78
C LEU A 324 -23.51 -2.46 -2.23
N TYR A 325 -22.32 -2.99 -2.47
CA TYR A 325 -21.93 -3.43 -3.81
C TYR A 325 -22.76 -4.62 -4.29
N ALA A 326 -22.97 -5.63 -3.47
CA ALA A 326 -23.79 -6.80 -3.82
C ALA A 326 -25.25 -6.43 -4.12
N ALA A 327 -25.80 -5.40 -3.45
CA ALA A 327 -27.13 -4.88 -3.69
C ALA A 327 -27.19 -3.92 -4.92
N GLY A 328 -26.06 -3.55 -5.51
CA GLY A 328 -26.00 -2.56 -6.58
C GLY A 328 -26.41 -1.16 -6.14
N GLN A 329 -26.27 -0.83 -4.85
CA GLN A 329 -26.70 0.45 -4.27
C GLN A 329 -25.55 1.45 -4.21
N CYS A 330 -25.84 2.70 -4.62
CA CYS A 330 -24.88 3.81 -4.57
C CYS A 330 -23.51 3.49 -5.16
N ILE A 331 -23.50 2.83 -6.34
CA ILE A 331 -22.27 2.40 -7.01
C ILE A 331 -21.50 3.62 -7.53
N PRO A 332 -20.20 3.78 -7.18
CA PRO A 332 -19.36 4.87 -7.65
C PRO A 332 -19.13 4.88 -9.16
N VAL A 333 -18.74 6.03 -9.69
CA VAL A 333 -18.59 6.27 -11.14
C VAL A 333 -17.55 5.35 -11.78
N ASP A 334 -16.41 5.13 -11.14
CA ASP A 334 -15.34 4.24 -11.60
C ASP A 334 -15.76 2.76 -11.64
N GLN A 335 -16.81 2.41 -10.87
CA GLN A 335 -17.44 1.09 -10.87
C GLN A 335 -18.65 1.01 -11.81
N GLY A 336 -18.85 2.02 -12.68
CA GLY A 336 -19.91 2.06 -13.68
C GLY A 336 -21.27 2.52 -13.17
N GLY A 337 -21.33 3.01 -11.93
CA GLY A 337 -22.49 3.68 -11.37
C GLY A 337 -22.48 5.19 -11.62
N ASN A 338 -23.26 5.92 -10.84
CA ASN A 338 -23.36 7.37 -10.90
C ASN A 338 -23.44 8.02 -9.51
N ALA A 339 -23.21 7.24 -8.46
CA ALA A 339 -23.30 7.74 -7.09
C ALA A 339 -22.22 8.79 -6.81
N LYS A 340 -22.61 9.81 -6.09
CA LYS A 340 -21.69 10.78 -5.50
C LYS A 340 -20.99 10.17 -4.28
N THR A 341 -19.79 10.66 -3.97
CA THR A 341 -19.04 10.26 -2.76
C THR A 341 -19.90 10.42 -1.50
N SER A 342 -20.60 11.55 -1.37
CA SER A 342 -21.49 11.82 -0.24
C SER A 342 -22.69 10.87 -0.16
N GLU A 343 -23.25 10.44 -1.30
CA GLU A 343 -24.35 9.47 -1.35
C GLU A 343 -23.88 8.08 -0.91
N PHE A 344 -22.66 7.70 -1.29
CA PHE A 344 -22.06 6.46 -0.83
C PHE A 344 -21.88 6.45 0.71
N PHE A 345 -21.34 7.54 1.29
CA PHE A 345 -21.23 7.67 2.74
C PHE A 345 -22.58 7.66 3.44
N GLN A 346 -23.62 8.28 2.86
CA GLN A 346 -24.97 8.23 3.44
C GLN A 346 -25.49 6.79 3.45
N ALA A 347 -25.42 6.09 2.31
CA ALA A 347 -25.84 4.69 2.23
C ALA A 347 -25.07 3.78 3.20
N LEU A 348 -23.76 4.05 3.40
CA LEU A 348 -22.94 3.30 4.35
C LEU A 348 -23.34 3.60 5.81
N ASN A 349 -23.62 4.87 6.16
CA ASN A 349 -24.17 5.23 7.46
C ASN A 349 -25.50 4.49 7.74
N ASP A 350 -26.40 4.48 6.75
CA ASP A 350 -27.69 3.79 6.87
C ASP A 350 -27.51 2.27 7.07
N ALA A 351 -26.60 1.65 6.31
CA ALA A 351 -26.27 0.22 6.43
C ALA A 351 -25.66 -0.14 7.80
N LEU A 352 -24.98 0.82 8.43
CA LEU A 352 -24.38 0.68 9.77
C LEU A 352 -25.33 1.08 10.91
N GLY A 353 -26.53 1.60 10.59
CA GLY A 353 -27.48 2.11 11.58
C GLY A 353 -27.02 3.40 12.26
N LEU A 354 -26.19 4.19 11.59
CA LEU A 354 -25.65 5.47 12.08
C LEU A 354 -26.49 6.63 11.54
N THR A 355 -27.38 7.16 12.31
CA THR A 355 -28.22 8.32 11.95
C THR A 355 -27.58 9.65 12.29
#